data_74c13ccbb7e3c3eb7907107374dfbe36
#
_entry.id   74c13ccbb7e3c3eb7907107374dfbe36
#
_cell.length_a   1.000
_cell.length_b   1.000
_cell.length_c   1.000
_cell.angle_alpha   90.00
_cell.angle_beta   90.00
_cell.angle_gamma   90.00
#
_symmetry.space_group_name_H-M   'P 1'
#
loop_
_entity.id
_entity.type
_entity.pdbx_description
1 polymer ?
#
loop_
_entity_poly.entity_id
_entity_poly.type
_entity_poly.pdbx_seq_one_letter_code
_entity_poly.pdbx_strand_id
1 'polypeptide(L)'
;MKKKIGITAAVILGILAVCYIGFAVFFQSHFCFGTTIDGIKVGGCSTVKVEQLIEEEIGGYELTLVEREDQTETITASQIGAAPVFHGEIEELLADQNAFAWPVILFGKSALELEKTVAFDDTKFSGTIEALSCMQEENQRKPVDASCSGYSAADGYTLVPADYGTTIDETALKNAVAEAVEGLEDTLDLEKSGCYVDPAVGDDDKDLLAVIDELNQYVASTVTYDFGDQTEVVDGSTISEWLSVLDGELEVDEEAVLDYVKGLAKTYNTAYKPKTLKTSYGPEVTISNGAYGWKIDTEGEEAQLLEDIKSGKSVEREPVYSQTANSHGENDYGNSYVEINLTSVSYTHLTLPTI
;
A
#
# COMPACT_ATOMS: atom_id res chain seq x y z
N MET A 1 21.32 -36.15 -84.38
CA MET A 1 20.63 -35.66 -83.14
C MET A 1 21.56 -35.21 -82.00
N LYS A 2 22.57 -36.01 -81.59
CA LYS A 2 23.48 -35.70 -80.45
C LYS A 2 24.20 -34.36 -80.58
N LYS A 3 24.71 -33.92 -81.78
CA LYS A 3 25.41 -32.64 -81.94
C LYS A 3 24.45 -31.45 -81.79
N LYS A 4 23.18 -31.51 -82.25
CA LYS A 4 22.22 -30.42 -82.07
C LYS A 4 21.80 -30.25 -80.62
N ILE A 5 21.65 -31.36 -79.83
CA ILE A 5 21.35 -31.32 -78.39
C ILE A 5 22.50 -30.71 -77.63
N GLY A 6 23.77 -31.00 -77.98
CA GLY A 6 24.92 -30.45 -77.35
C GLY A 6 25.04 -28.90 -77.54
N ILE A 7 24.74 -28.42 -78.75
CA ILE A 7 24.73 -26.99 -79.06
C ILE A 7 23.61 -26.27 -78.30
N THR A 8 22.43 -26.84 -78.25
CA THR A 8 21.30 -26.26 -77.49
C THR A 8 21.57 -26.23 -76.03
N ALA A 9 22.17 -27.27 -75.41
CA ALA A 9 22.59 -27.27 -74.00
C ALA A 9 23.65 -26.23 -73.73
N ALA A 10 24.64 -26.04 -74.60
CA ALA A 10 25.68 -25.02 -74.44
C ALA A 10 25.11 -23.59 -74.50
N VAL A 11 24.13 -23.33 -75.38
CA VAL A 11 23.44 -22.04 -75.46
C VAL A 11 22.60 -21.74 -74.19
N ILE A 12 21.89 -22.77 -73.68
CA ILE A 12 21.13 -22.63 -72.43
C ILE A 12 22.06 -22.36 -71.25
N LEU A 13 23.17 -23.09 -71.11
CA LEU A 13 24.19 -22.86 -70.06
C LEU A 13 24.81 -21.47 -70.19
N GLY A 14 25.07 -21.00 -71.40
CA GLY A 14 25.54 -19.63 -71.63
C GLY A 14 24.56 -18.56 -71.20
N ILE A 15 23.28 -18.73 -71.48
CA ILE A 15 22.23 -17.82 -71.03
C ILE A 15 22.11 -17.84 -69.50
N LEU A 16 22.12 -19.00 -68.89
CA LEU A 16 22.08 -19.12 -67.44
C LEU A 16 23.30 -18.48 -66.75
N ALA A 17 24.49 -18.58 -67.33
CA ALA A 17 25.70 -17.94 -66.82
C ALA A 17 25.61 -16.40 -66.92
N VAL A 18 25.09 -15.88 -68.04
CA VAL A 18 24.87 -14.45 -68.22
C VAL A 18 23.83 -13.92 -67.23
N CYS A 19 22.72 -14.62 -67.07
CA CYS A 19 21.72 -14.25 -66.03
C CYS A 19 22.29 -14.30 -64.60
N TYR A 20 23.07 -15.35 -64.28
CA TYR A 20 23.69 -15.49 -62.96
C TYR A 20 24.64 -14.30 -62.65
N ILE A 21 25.51 -13.98 -63.58
CA ILE A 21 26.44 -12.86 -63.43
C ILE A 21 25.67 -11.53 -63.41
N GLY A 22 24.67 -11.38 -64.28
CA GLY A 22 23.86 -10.14 -64.31
C GLY A 22 23.14 -9.88 -62.99
N PHE A 23 22.55 -10.90 -62.39
CA PHE A 23 21.97 -10.76 -61.04
C PHE A 23 23.00 -10.57 -59.96
N ALA A 24 24.17 -11.22 -60.01
CA ALA A 24 25.26 -10.99 -59.07
C ALA A 24 25.77 -9.55 -59.09
N VAL A 25 25.85 -8.93 -60.28
CA VAL A 25 26.19 -7.50 -60.42
C VAL A 25 25.06 -6.62 -59.90
N PHE A 26 23.79 -6.93 -60.16
CA PHE A 26 22.65 -6.19 -59.64
C PHE A 26 22.64 -6.21 -58.10
N PHE A 27 22.86 -7.37 -57.47
CA PHE A 27 22.89 -7.50 -56.01
C PHE A 27 24.12 -6.91 -55.32
N GLN A 28 25.05 -6.32 -56.02
CA GLN A 28 26.11 -5.48 -55.41
C GLN A 28 25.56 -4.14 -54.89
N SER A 29 24.41 -3.70 -55.39
CA SER A 29 23.75 -2.44 -55.00
C SER A 29 22.31 -2.64 -54.54
N HIS A 30 21.84 -3.90 -54.46
CA HIS A 30 20.47 -4.26 -54.04
C HIS A 30 20.52 -5.51 -53.19
N PHE A 31 19.59 -5.62 -52.24
CA PHE A 31 19.45 -6.83 -51.42
C PHE A 31 19.00 -8.02 -52.26
N CYS A 32 19.51 -9.22 -51.98
CA CYS A 32 19.14 -10.43 -52.67
C CYS A 32 17.67 -10.75 -52.51
N PHE A 33 17.03 -11.34 -53.52
CA PHE A 33 15.65 -11.78 -53.38
C PHE A 33 15.50 -12.78 -52.22
N GLY A 34 14.46 -12.61 -51.42
CA GLY A 34 14.23 -13.44 -50.23
C GLY A 34 14.86 -12.90 -48.94
N THR A 35 15.53 -11.75 -49.00
CA THR A 35 16.04 -11.07 -47.82
C THR A 35 14.93 -10.28 -47.11
N THR A 36 14.91 -10.36 -45.79
CA THR A 36 14.11 -9.53 -44.89
C THR A 36 15.01 -8.83 -43.89
N ILE A 37 14.66 -7.63 -43.49
CA ILE A 37 15.27 -6.89 -42.38
C ILE A 37 14.16 -6.67 -41.35
N ASP A 38 14.27 -7.21 -40.15
CA ASP A 38 13.24 -7.19 -39.08
C ASP A 38 11.84 -7.57 -39.58
N GLY A 39 11.76 -8.53 -40.50
CA GLY A 39 10.50 -8.97 -41.09
C GLY A 39 10.04 -8.18 -42.34
N ILE A 40 10.58 -6.98 -42.58
CA ILE A 40 10.29 -6.18 -43.79
C ILE A 40 10.95 -6.86 -45.01
N LYS A 41 10.20 -7.05 -46.09
CA LYS A 41 10.71 -7.63 -47.31
C LYS A 41 11.51 -6.62 -48.11
N VAL A 42 12.82 -6.77 -48.14
CA VAL A 42 13.74 -5.85 -48.80
C VAL A 42 14.40 -6.44 -50.09
N GLY A 43 14.03 -7.68 -50.44
CA GLY A 43 14.59 -8.35 -51.62
C GLY A 43 14.39 -7.58 -52.92
N GLY A 44 15.49 -7.22 -53.61
CA GLY A 44 15.51 -6.39 -54.81
C GLY A 44 15.49 -4.88 -54.56
N CYS A 45 15.50 -4.44 -53.30
CA CYS A 45 15.55 -3.00 -52.92
C CYS A 45 17.01 -2.50 -52.84
N SER A 46 17.22 -1.26 -53.16
CA SER A 46 18.45 -0.51 -52.83
C SER A 46 18.41 -0.04 -51.37
N THR A 47 19.55 0.40 -50.83
CA THR A 47 19.61 0.97 -49.43
C THR A 47 18.62 2.10 -49.25
N VAL A 48 18.56 3.07 -50.16
CA VAL A 48 17.57 4.18 -50.12
C VAL A 48 16.11 3.69 -50.07
N LYS A 49 15.79 2.61 -50.80
CA LYS A 49 14.42 2.09 -50.80
C LYS A 49 14.14 1.33 -49.47
N VAL A 50 15.15 0.72 -48.87
CA VAL A 50 15.03 0.07 -47.54
C VAL A 50 14.80 1.11 -46.48
N GLU A 51 15.59 2.25 -46.48
CA GLU A 51 15.35 3.38 -45.58
C GLU A 51 13.89 3.85 -45.65
N GLN A 52 13.36 4.08 -46.88
CA GLN A 52 11.96 4.48 -47.06
C GLN A 52 10.95 3.49 -46.50
N LEU A 53 11.20 2.16 -46.63
CA LEU A 53 10.31 1.15 -46.09
C LEU A 53 10.32 1.15 -44.55
N ILE A 54 11.48 1.39 -43.92
CA ILE A 54 11.63 1.54 -42.47
C ILE A 54 10.98 2.85 -42.00
N GLU A 55 11.13 3.94 -42.73
CA GLU A 55 10.45 5.21 -42.46
C GLU A 55 8.91 5.05 -42.50
N GLU A 56 8.38 4.30 -43.51
CA GLU A 56 6.97 4.02 -43.64
C GLU A 56 6.46 3.17 -42.47
N GLU A 57 7.25 2.18 -41.99
CA GLU A 57 6.89 1.33 -40.85
C GLU A 57 6.86 2.15 -39.55
N ILE A 58 7.92 2.94 -39.25
CA ILE A 58 7.99 3.80 -38.07
C ILE A 58 6.91 4.90 -38.12
N GLY A 59 6.64 5.44 -39.32
CA GLY A 59 5.55 6.41 -39.51
C GLY A 59 4.15 5.87 -39.17
N GLY A 60 3.97 4.56 -39.23
CA GLY A 60 2.76 3.86 -38.81
C GLY A 60 2.74 3.37 -37.37
N TYR A 61 3.79 3.64 -36.62
CA TYR A 61 3.89 3.21 -35.23
C TYR A 61 2.90 3.94 -34.32
N GLU A 62 2.28 3.17 -33.42
CA GLU A 62 1.34 3.64 -32.40
C GLU A 62 1.68 2.98 -31.08
N LEU A 63 1.87 3.79 -30.02
CA LEU A 63 2.05 3.35 -28.65
C LEU A 63 0.74 3.49 -27.90
N THR A 64 0.22 2.40 -27.35
CA THR A 64 -0.96 2.41 -26.49
C THR A 64 -0.52 2.53 -25.04
N LEU A 65 -0.94 3.60 -24.37
CA LEU A 65 -0.79 3.78 -22.92
C LEU A 65 -1.94 3.06 -22.23
N VAL A 66 -1.62 2.22 -21.25
CA VAL A 66 -2.60 1.55 -20.38
C VAL A 66 -2.56 2.23 -19.03
N GLU A 67 -3.67 2.86 -18.68
CA GLU A 67 -3.83 3.66 -17.47
C GLU A 67 -4.56 2.87 -16.38
N ARG A 68 -4.54 3.41 -15.15
CA ARG A 68 -5.42 2.94 -14.06
C ARG A 68 -6.89 2.99 -14.51
N GLU A 69 -7.72 2.14 -13.90
CA GLU A 69 -9.17 2.06 -14.18
C GLU A 69 -9.50 1.64 -15.62
N ASP A 70 -8.57 0.86 -16.26
CA ASP A 70 -8.72 0.31 -17.60
C ASP A 70 -8.91 1.39 -18.71
N GLN A 71 -8.46 2.61 -18.47
CA GLN A 71 -8.44 3.64 -19.50
C GLN A 71 -7.25 3.44 -20.43
N THR A 72 -7.37 3.90 -21.68
CA THR A 72 -6.28 3.81 -22.66
C THR A 72 -6.20 5.06 -23.50
N GLU A 73 -4.99 5.51 -23.78
CA GLU A 73 -4.71 6.56 -24.76
C GLU A 73 -3.67 6.07 -25.78
N THR A 74 -3.59 6.70 -26.94
CA THR A 74 -2.68 6.29 -27.99
C THR A 74 -1.82 7.48 -28.43
N ILE A 75 -0.51 7.25 -28.52
CA ILE A 75 0.45 8.17 -29.07
C ILE A 75 0.91 7.64 -30.42
N THR A 76 0.78 8.44 -31.48
CA THR A 76 1.23 8.07 -32.82
C THR A 76 2.60 8.65 -33.15
N ALA A 77 3.37 7.98 -33.99
CA ALA A 77 4.65 8.46 -34.47
C ALA A 77 4.58 9.89 -35.03
N SER A 78 3.50 10.23 -35.72
CA SER A 78 3.32 11.57 -36.32
C SER A 78 3.15 12.67 -35.26
N GLN A 79 2.50 12.37 -34.13
CA GLN A 79 2.30 13.34 -33.03
C GLN A 79 3.63 13.73 -32.38
N ILE A 80 4.53 12.77 -32.19
CA ILE A 80 5.83 12.99 -31.56
C ILE A 80 6.95 13.27 -32.54
N GLY A 81 6.67 13.16 -33.87
CA GLY A 81 7.66 13.32 -34.91
C GLY A 81 8.74 12.24 -34.92
N ALA A 82 8.33 11.00 -34.57
CA ALA A 82 9.23 9.86 -34.55
C ALA A 82 9.74 9.54 -35.97
N ALA A 83 11.03 9.32 -36.07
CA ALA A 83 11.71 8.98 -37.35
C ALA A 83 12.92 8.08 -37.05
N PRO A 84 13.25 7.14 -37.96
CA PRO A 84 14.49 6.38 -37.83
C PRO A 84 15.71 7.28 -38.07
N VAL A 85 16.80 6.94 -37.39
CA VAL A 85 18.10 7.56 -37.62
C VAL A 85 19.03 6.48 -38.15
N PHE A 86 19.59 6.71 -39.34
CA PHE A 86 20.52 5.80 -39.99
C PHE A 86 21.94 6.38 -39.93
N HIS A 87 22.91 5.55 -39.54
CA HIS A 87 24.32 5.88 -39.47
C HIS A 87 25.17 5.08 -40.46
N GLY A 88 24.53 4.40 -41.46
CA GLY A 88 25.16 3.57 -42.46
C GLY A 88 25.00 2.07 -42.23
N GLU A 89 24.18 1.66 -41.28
CA GLU A 89 23.97 0.23 -40.93
C GLU A 89 23.37 -0.54 -42.11
N ILE A 90 22.51 0.09 -42.91
CA ILE A 90 21.87 -0.53 -44.08
C ILE A 90 22.91 -0.79 -45.18
N GLU A 91 23.85 0.16 -45.38
CA GLU A 91 24.98 0.00 -46.28
C GLU A 91 25.92 -1.11 -45.82
N GLU A 92 26.19 -1.22 -44.53
CA GLU A 92 26.99 -2.30 -43.96
C GLU A 92 26.34 -3.66 -44.18
N LEU A 93 25.05 -3.79 -43.89
CA LEU A 93 24.29 -5.03 -44.17
C LEU A 93 24.31 -5.43 -45.64
N LEU A 94 24.26 -4.46 -46.57
CA LEU A 94 24.38 -4.70 -47.99
C LEU A 94 25.80 -5.11 -48.39
N ALA A 95 26.81 -4.49 -47.80
CA ALA A 95 28.23 -4.79 -48.06
C ALA A 95 28.64 -6.21 -47.57
N ASP A 96 28.06 -6.65 -46.47
CA ASP A 96 28.27 -8.01 -45.96
C ASP A 96 27.55 -9.09 -46.74
N GLN A 97 26.64 -8.70 -47.63
CA GLN A 97 25.92 -9.61 -48.51
C GLN A 97 26.83 -10.24 -49.54
N ASN A 98 26.85 -11.56 -49.64
CA ASN A 98 27.48 -12.22 -50.79
C ASN A 98 26.55 -12.25 -51.99
N ALA A 99 26.74 -11.26 -52.92
CA ALA A 99 25.95 -11.09 -54.10
C ALA A 99 25.94 -12.33 -55.06
N PHE A 100 27.00 -13.17 -54.99
CA PHE A 100 27.08 -14.41 -55.77
C PHE A 100 26.28 -15.55 -55.14
N ALA A 101 25.88 -15.44 -53.86
CA ALA A 101 25.05 -16.44 -53.21
C ALA A 101 23.55 -16.24 -53.45
N TRP A 102 23.14 -15.29 -54.30
CA TRP A 102 21.74 -14.94 -54.54
C TRP A 102 20.80 -16.15 -54.84
N PRO A 103 21.20 -17.19 -55.55
CA PRO A 103 20.29 -18.36 -55.79
C PRO A 103 20.01 -19.12 -54.49
N VAL A 104 21.02 -19.17 -53.59
CA VAL A 104 20.86 -19.85 -52.28
C VAL A 104 19.93 -19.02 -51.38
N ILE A 105 20.10 -17.70 -51.37
CA ILE A 105 19.27 -16.77 -50.56
C ILE A 105 17.80 -16.80 -51.07
N LEU A 106 17.61 -16.82 -52.38
CA LEU A 106 16.26 -16.87 -52.98
C LEU A 106 15.45 -18.08 -52.46
N PHE A 107 16.08 -19.25 -52.32
CA PHE A 107 15.41 -20.48 -51.87
C PHE A 107 15.55 -20.69 -50.36
N GLY A 108 16.62 -20.21 -49.73
CA GLY A 108 16.92 -20.38 -48.28
C GLY A 108 16.31 -19.30 -47.37
N LYS A 109 15.95 -18.14 -47.93
CA LYS A 109 15.63 -16.88 -47.23
C LYS A 109 16.80 -16.38 -46.40
N SER A 110 16.90 -15.08 -46.24
CA SER A 110 17.87 -14.39 -45.36
C SER A 110 17.09 -13.42 -44.48
N ALA A 111 17.14 -13.66 -43.17
CA ALA A 111 16.60 -12.72 -42.20
C ALA A 111 17.77 -11.98 -41.58
N LEU A 112 17.77 -10.69 -41.70
CA LEU A 112 18.74 -9.77 -41.11
C LEU A 112 18.04 -8.97 -39.98
N GLU A 113 18.80 -8.63 -38.98
CA GLU A 113 18.37 -7.75 -37.88
C GLU A 113 19.08 -6.41 -38.03
N LEU A 114 18.36 -5.33 -37.80
CA LEU A 114 18.88 -3.96 -37.81
C LEU A 114 18.66 -3.35 -36.44
N GLU A 115 19.73 -2.87 -35.81
CA GLU A 115 19.61 -2.08 -34.61
C GLU A 115 19.03 -0.70 -34.98
N LYS A 116 17.72 -0.54 -34.78
CA LYS A 116 16.99 0.67 -35.13
C LYS A 116 17.17 1.70 -34.04
N THR A 117 17.66 2.87 -34.38
CA THR A 117 17.62 4.05 -33.51
C THR A 117 16.47 4.94 -33.98
N VAL A 118 15.50 5.14 -33.08
CA VAL A 118 14.36 6.04 -33.30
C VAL A 118 14.63 7.34 -32.56
N ALA A 119 14.54 8.47 -33.26
CA ALA A 119 14.54 9.79 -32.66
C ALA A 119 13.18 10.44 -32.80
N PHE A 120 12.85 11.35 -31.92
CA PHE A 120 11.61 12.13 -31.96
C PHE A 120 11.89 13.60 -31.74
N ASP A 121 10.96 14.46 -32.12
CA ASP A 121 11.04 15.91 -31.94
C ASP A 121 10.67 16.27 -30.50
N ASP A 122 11.61 16.77 -29.71
CA ASP A 122 11.43 17.09 -28.28
C ASP A 122 10.24 18.04 -28.03
N THR A 123 10.01 19.01 -28.95
CA THR A 123 8.91 19.96 -28.81
C THR A 123 7.57 19.30 -29.06
N LYS A 124 7.48 18.48 -30.11
CA LYS A 124 6.25 17.72 -30.40
C LYS A 124 5.98 16.66 -29.33
N PHE A 125 7.03 15.96 -28.88
CA PHE A 125 6.94 14.96 -27.82
C PHE A 125 6.39 15.58 -26.53
N SER A 126 7.00 16.65 -26.02
CA SER A 126 6.52 17.34 -24.82
C SER A 126 5.09 17.85 -24.97
N GLY A 127 4.75 18.45 -26.10
CA GLY A 127 3.40 18.93 -26.37
C GLY A 127 2.36 17.80 -26.49
N THR A 128 2.77 16.64 -27.00
CA THR A 128 1.88 15.46 -27.06
C THR A 128 1.61 14.90 -25.66
N ILE A 129 2.65 14.77 -24.83
CA ILE A 129 2.50 14.32 -23.42
C ILE A 129 1.60 15.28 -22.64
N GLU A 130 1.81 16.59 -22.75
CA GLU A 130 0.99 17.59 -22.06
C GLU A 130 -0.48 17.60 -22.52
N ALA A 131 -0.74 17.15 -23.75
CA ALA A 131 -2.09 17.09 -24.31
C ALA A 131 -2.84 15.79 -23.98
N LEU A 132 -2.18 14.78 -23.38
CA LEU A 132 -2.84 13.55 -22.95
C LEU A 132 -3.96 13.83 -21.94
N SER A 133 -5.02 13.03 -22.01
CA SER A 133 -6.16 13.16 -21.11
C SER A 133 -5.75 12.90 -19.65
N CYS A 134 -4.90 11.90 -19.44
CA CYS A 134 -4.37 11.56 -18.11
C CYS A 134 -3.54 12.69 -17.47
N MET A 135 -3.03 13.63 -18.26
CA MET A 135 -2.27 14.79 -17.78
C MET A 135 -3.16 15.98 -17.38
N GLN A 136 -4.46 15.98 -17.74
CA GLN A 136 -5.36 17.07 -17.41
C GLN A 136 -5.77 17.01 -15.93
N GLU A 137 -5.65 18.12 -15.20
CA GLU A 137 -5.97 18.20 -13.76
C GLU A 137 -7.39 17.71 -13.44
N GLU A 138 -8.35 17.97 -14.32
CA GLU A 138 -9.75 17.57 -14.17
C GLU A 138 -9.95 16.05 -14.22
N ASN A 139 -9.02 15.30 -14.80
CA ASN A 139 -9.06 13.85 -14.92
C ASN A 139 -8.18 13.16 -13.87
N GLN A 140 -7.46 13.96 -13.07
CA GLN A 140 -6.59 13.43 -12.02
C GLN A 140 -7.26 13.42 -10.66
N ARG A 141 -7.12 12.31 -9.95
CA ARG A 141 -7.49 12.17 -8.54
C ARG A 141 -6.20 12.05 -7.73
N LYS A 142 -6.04 12.92 -6.73
CA LYS A 142 -4.87 12.88 -5.84
C LYS A 142 -4.87 11.61 -5.00
N PRO A 143 -3.70 11.03 -4.74
CA PRO A 143 -3.60 9.93 -3.80
C PRO A 143 -4.00 10.39 -2.40
N VAL A 144 -4.55 9.45 -1.62
CA VAL A 144 -4.89 9.63 -0.20
C VAL A 144 -4.21 8.52 0.58
N ASP A 145 -3.52 8.87 1.63
CA ASP A 145 -2.79 7.95 2.47
C ASP A 145 -3.71 6.95 3.17
N ALA A 146 -3.20 5.75 3.38
CA ALA A 146 -3.80 4.79 4.28
C ALA A 146 -3.85 5.37 5.70
N SER A 147 -4.86 4.99 6.46
CA SER A 147 -5.05 5.50 7.82
C SER A 147 -5.70 4.47 8.73
N CYS A 148 -5.67 4.73 10.04
CA CYS A 148 -6.40 3.96 11.02
C CYS A 148 -7.86 4.41 11.06
N SER A 149 -8.80 3.46 11.13
CA SER A 149 -10.22 3.75 11.33
C SER A 149 -10.48 4.30 12.73
N GLY A 150 -11.66 4.85 12.97
CA GLY A 150 -12.18 4.99 14.32
C GLY A 150 -12.46 3.61 14.96
N TYR A 151 -12.53 3.60 16.30
CA TYR A 151 -12.87 2.38 17.04
C TYR A 151 -14.31 1.90 16.72
N SER A 152 -14.44 0.59 16.57
CA SER A 152 -15.72 -0.11 16.46
C SER A 152 -15.75 -1.26 17.48
N ALA A 153 -16.85 -1.39 18.22
CA ALA A 153 -17.00 -2.49 19.17
C ALA A 153 -17.05 -3.89 18.50
N ALA A 154 -17.32 -3.95 17.19
CA ALA A 154 -17.39 -5.19 16.44
C ALA A 154 -16.00 -5.61 15.89
N ASP A 155 -15.23 -4.65 15.38
CA ASP A 155 -14.04 -4.93 14.59
C ASP A 155 -12.76 -4.32 15.20
N GLY A 156 -12.90 -3.51 16.27
CA GLY A 156 -11.79 -2.74 16.84
C GLY A 156 -11.37 -1.58 15.92
N TYR A 157 -10.08 -1.38 15.82
CA TYR A 157 -9.44 -0.47 14.86
C TYR A 157 -9.02 -1.26 13.62
N THR A 158 -9.30 -0.72 12.45
CA THR A 158 -8.99 -1.37 11.17
C THR A 158 -8.23 -0.43 10.25
N LEU A 159 -7.51 -0.99 9.28
CA LEU A 159 -6.90 -0.22 8.21
C LEU A 159 -7.99 0.37 7.30
N VAL A 160 -7.93 1.67 7.08
CA VAL A 160 -8.61 2.33 5.96
C VAL A 160 -7.61 2.35 4.80
N PRO A 161 -7.88 1.62 3.72
CA PRO A 161 -6.93 1.52 2.61
C PRO A 161 -6.63 2.88 1.98
N ALA A 162 -5.42 3.00 1.43
CA ALA A 162 -5.03 4.14 0.62
C ALA A 162 -5.87 4.23 -0.67
N ASP A 163 -6.17 5.44 -1.11
CA ASP A 163 -6.58 5.68 -2.50
C ASP A 163 -5.35 6.10 -3.31
N TYR A 164 -4.90 5.23 -4.18
CA TYR A 164 -3.71 5.50 -5.02
C TYR A 164 -3.96 6.57 -6.07
N GLY A 165 -5.20 7.00 -6.26
CA GLY A 165 -5.55 8.07 -7.18
C GLY A 165 -5.14 7.80 -8.64
N THR A 166 -5.08 8.86 -9.44
CA THR A 166 -4.68 8.82 -10.87
C THR A 166 -3.74 9.98 -11.22
N THR A 167 -3.11 10.60 -10.23
CA THR A 167 -2.15 11.70 -10.47
C THR A 167 -0.89 11.15 -11.12
N ILE A 168 -0.53 11.71 -12.26
CA ILE A 168 0.66 11.32 -13.03
C ILE A 168 1.90 12.12 -12.56
N ASP A 169 3.03 11.44 -12.42
CA ASP A 169 4.35 12.05 -12.40
C ASP A 169 4.78 12.30 -13.86
N GLU A 170 4.76 13.57 -14.26
CA GLU A 170 5.09 13.99 -15.62
C GLU A 170 6.49 13.55 -16.05
N THR A 171 7.46 13.60 -15.14
CA THR A 171 8.85 13.21 -15.43
C THR A 171 8.96 11.72 -15.65
N ALA A 172 8.32 10.92 -14.81
CA ALA A 172 8.29 9.46 -14.95
C ALA A 172 7.58 9.06 -16.26
N LEU A 173 6.43 9.68 -16.56
CA LEU A 173 5.70 9.44 -17.81
C LEU A 173 6.55 9.76 -19.03
N LYS A 174 7.19 10.94 -19.09
CA LYS A 174 8.06 11.35 -20.22
C LYS A 174 9.19 10.35 -20.44
N ASN A 175 9.83 9.90 -19.38
CA ASN A 175 10.91 8.91 -19.47
C ASN A 175 10.42 7.55 -19.97
N ALA A 176 9.31 7.06 -19.40
CA ALA A 176 8.75 5.77 -19.78
C ALA A 176 8.26 5.75 -21.23
N VAL A 177 7.59 6.82 -21.68
CA VAL A 177 7.15 6.94 -23.08
C VAL A 177 8.33 7.03 -24.03
N ALA A 178 9.39 7.79 -23.67
CA ALA A 178 10.60 7.88 -24.50
C ALA A 178 11.25 6.49 -24.67
N GLU A 179 11.42 5.75 -23.58
CA GLU A 179 11.99 4.40 -23.60
C GLU A 179 11.12 3.42 -24.43
N ALA A 180 9.81 3.47 -24.26
CA ALA A 180 8.89 2.64 -25.02
C ALA A 180 8.90 2.95 -26.54
N VAL A 181 9.01 4.25 -26.91
CA VAL A 181 9.11 4.67 -28.31
C VAL A 181 10.45 4.26 -28.91
N GLU A 182 11.56 4.42 -28.19
CA GLU A 182 12.88 3.97 -28.62
C GLU A 182 12.92 2.45 -28.82
N GLY A 183 12.23 1.70 -27.96
CA GLY A 183 12.08 0.24 -28.05
C GLY A 183 11.04 -0.22 -29.06
N LEU A 184 10.26 0.69 -29.67
CA LEU A 184 9.11 0.38 -30.55
C LEU A 184 8.12 -0.57 -29.87
N GLU A 185 7.83 -0.35 -28.59
CA GLU A 185 6.85 -1.14 -27.83
C GLU A 185 5.42 -0.80 -28.28
N ASP A 186 4.56 -1.80 -28.40
CA ASP A 186 3.16 -1.59 -28.78
C ASP A 186 2.31 -1.01 -27.64
N THR A 187 2.71 -1.29 -26.40
CA THR A 187 1.94 -0.92 -25.20
C THR A 187 2.85 -0.54 -24.04
N LEU A 188 2.45 0.50 -23.30
CA LEU A 188 3.10 0.95 -22.07
C LEU A 188 2.06 0.94 -20.95
N ASP A 189 2.28 0.12 -19.93
CA ASP A 189 1.46 0.07 -18.72
C ASP A 189 2.01 1.09 -17.72
N LEU A 190 1.26 2.18 -17.50
CA LEU A 190 1.70 3.31 -16.69
C LEU A 190 1.84 2.94 -15.20
N GLU A 191 1.05 1.97 -14.72
CA GLU A 191 1.16 1.46 -13.35
C GLU A 191 2.49 0.74 -13.14
N LYS A 192 2.81 -0.22 -14.02
CA LYS A 192 4.05 -1.00 -13.93
C LYS A 192 5.30 -0.18 -14.17
N SER A 193 5.17 0.90 -14.94
CA SER A 193 6.28 1.80 -15.26
C SER A 193 6.47 2.90 -14.21
N GLY A 194 5.67 2.89 -13.11
CA GLY A 194 5.81 3.83 -12.03
C GLY A 194 5.51 5.28 -12.42
N CYS A 195 4.55 5.48 -13.33
CA CYS A 195 4.19 6.80 -13.84
C CYS A 195 3.21 7.56 -12.94
N TYR A 196 2.74 6.95 -11.84
CA TYR A 196 1.81 7.58 -10.91
C TYR A 196 2.51 8.09 -9.66
N VAL A 197 1.92 9.12 -9.08
CA VAL A 197 2.29 9.58 -7.73
C VAL A 197 1.57 8.69 -6.72
N ASP A 198 2.35 7.95 -5.94
CA ASP A 198 1.81 7.08 -4.91
C ASP A 198 1.51 7.86 -3.61
N PRO A 199 0.59 7.36 -2.75
CA PRO A 199 0.39 7.89 -1.42
C PRO A 199 1.67 7.77 -0.58
N ALA A 200 1.86 8.69 0.36
CA ALA A 200 3.02 8.67 1.25
C ALA A 200 2.97 7.49 2.23
N VAL A 201 1.76 7.07 2.62
CA VAL A 201 1.50 5.90 3.48
C VAL A 201 0.63 4.93 2.69
N GLY A 202 1.18 3.79 2.33
CA GLY A 202 0.48 2.71 1.62
C GLY A 202 -0.18 1.70 2.56
N ASP A 203 -0.90 0.74 1.99
CA ASP A 203 -1.63 -0.29 2.74
C ASP A 203 -0.71 -1.27 3.48
N ASP A 204 0.54 -1.37 3.07
CA ASP A 204 1.58 -2.23 3.65
C ASP A 204 2.57 -1.47 4.55
N ASP A 205 2.23 -0.23 4.90
CA ASP A 205 3.04 0.58 5.80
C ASP A 205 3.13 -0.08 7.19
N LYS A 206 4.36 -0.39 7.58
CA LYS A 206 4.63 -1.19 8.79
C LYS A 206 4.37 -0.40 10.06
N ASP A 207 4.60 0.90 10.04
CA ASP A 207 4.45 1.74 11.21
C ASP A 207 2.96 1.95 11.48
N LEU A 208 2.16 2.21 10.45
CA LEU A 208 0.70 2.29 10.55
C LEU A 208 0.08 0.97 11.03
N LEU A 209 0.50 -0.17 10.45
CA LEU A 209 -0.01 -1.49 10.85
C LEU A 209 0.37 -1.83 12.28
N ALA A 210 1.58 -1.48 12.75
CA ALA A 210 2.01 -1.70 14.12
C ALA A 210 1.18 -0.87 15.12
N VAL A 211 0.85 0.38 14.79
CA VAL A 211 -0.02 1.23 15.62
C VAL A 211 -1.42 0.66 15.70
N ILE A 212 -1.98 0.17 14.60
CA ILE A 212 -3.30 -0.49 14.59
C ILE A 212 -3.29 -1.74 15.47
N ASP A 213 -2.26 -2.55 15.39
CA ASP A 213 -2.10 -3.75 16.21
C ASP A 213 -1.99 -3.39 17.70
N GLU A 214 -1.23 -2.34 18.04
CA GLU A 214 -1.08 -1.87 19.41
C GLU A 214 -2.40 -1.31 19.95
N LEU A 215 -3.10 -0.47 19.21
CA LEU A 215 -4.45 0.02 19.56
C LEU A 215 -5.40 -1.15 19.85
N ASN A 216 -5.40 -2.16 19.01
CA ASN A 216 -6.24 -3.35 19.17
C ASN A 216 -5.82 -4.18 20.39
N GLN A 217 -4.54 -4.20 20.73
CA GLN A 217 -4.08 -4.84 21.97
C GLN A 217 -4.67 -4.15 23.20
N TYR A 218 -4.68 -2.82 23.25
CA TYR A 218 -5.24 -2.07 24.36
C TYR A 218 -6.76 -2.31 24.50
N VAL A 219 -7.53 -2.17 23.42
CA VAL A 219 -8.99 -2.32 23.46
C VAL A 219 -9.46 -3.77 23.60
N ALA A 220 -8.57 -4.75 23.41
CA ALA A 220 -8.86 -6.14 23.73
C ALA A 220 -8.88 -6.40 25.24
N SER A 221 -8.34 -5.47 26.04
CA SER A 221 -8.34 -5.58 27.50
C SER A 221 -9.75 -5.41 28.06
N THR A 222 -10.00 -6.13 29.15
CA THR A 222 -11.21 -5.95 29.96
C THR A 222 -10.80 -6.01 31.41
N VAL A 223 -11.08 -4.95 32.17
CA VAL A 223 -10.85 -4.93 33.62
C VAL A 223 -12.19 -4.92 34.33
N THR A 224 -12.46 -6.00 35.08
CA THR A 224 -13.65 -6.11 35.91
C THR A 224 -13.26 -5.83 37.35
N TYR A 225 -13.73 -4.71 37.86
CA TYR A 225 -13.56 -4.36 39.26
C TYR A 225 -14.59 -5.07 40.12
N ASP A 226 -14.10 -5.74 41.18
CA ASP A 226 -14.94 -6.34 42.22
C ASP A 226 -15.00 -5.41 43.45
N PHE A 227 -16.23 -4.96 43.76
CA PHE A 227 -16.52 -4.18 44.98
C PHE A 227 -17.39 -5.00 45.95
N GLY A 228 -17.38 -6.33 45.83
CA GLY A 228 -18.19 -7.26 46.59
C GLY A 228 -19.58 -7.45 45.99
N ASP A 229 -20.53 -6.62 46.39
CA ASP A 229 -21.92 -6.74 45.87
C ASP A 229 -22.14 -6.05 44.52
N GLN A 230 -21.13 -5.31 44.02
CA GLN A 230 -21.19 -4.54 42.78
C GLN A 230 -19.93 -4.77 41.97
N THR A 231 -20.07 -4.70 40.66
CA THR A 231 -18.95 -4.79 39.73
C THR A 231 -19.00 -3.62 38.74
N GLU A 232 -17.83 -3.18 38.31
CA GLU A 232 -17.66 -2.21 37.24
C GLU A 232 -16.74 -2.81 36.16
N VAL A 233 -17.05 -2.55 34.90
CA VAL A 233 -16.29 -3.12 33.79
C VAL A 233 -15.73 -1.99 32.93
N VAL A 234 -14.43 -2.00 32.78
CA VAL A 234 -13.70 -1.21 31.78
C VAL A 234 -13.45 -2.12 30.58
N ASP A 235 -14.08 -1.84 29.48
CA ASP A 235 -13.94 -2.59 28.24
C ASP A 235 -13.35 -1.74 27.12
N GLY A 236 -13.18 -2.33 25.93
CA GLY A 236 -12.62 -1.65 24.77
C GLY A 236 -13.34 -0.37 24.39
N SER A 237 -14.64 -0.25 24.66
CA SER A 237 -15.40 0.97 24.37
C SER A 237 -14.93 2.13 25.26
N THR A 238 -14.74 1.86 26.55
CA THR A 238 -14.21 2.84 27.49
C THR A 238 -12.74 3.15 27.22
N ILE A 239 -11.93 2.10 26.98
CA ILE A 239 -10.50 2.25 26.72
C ILE A 239 -10.26 3.08 25.46
N SER A 240 -11.05 2.87 24.41
CA SER A 240 -10.91 3.60 23.14
C SER A 240 -11.07 5.14 23.28
N GLU A 241 -11.81 5.60 24.31
CA GLU A 241 -11.96 7.03 24.58
C GLU A 241 -10.67 7.68 25.15
N TRP A 242 -9.75 6.86 25.66
CA TRP A 242 -8.47 7.29 26.23
C TRP A 242 -7.31 7.18 25.24
N LEU A 243 -7.54 6.58 24.06
CA LEU A 243 -6.50 6.34 23.06
C LEU A 243 -6.54 7.38 21.94
N SER A 244 -5.38 7.83 21.53
CA SER A 244 -5.21 8.69 20.35
C SER A 244 -3.93 8.30 19.62
N VAL A 245 -3.86 8.70 18.34
CA VAL A 245 -2.64 8.55 17.53
C VAL A 245 -2.14 9.94 17.20
N LEU A 246 -0.94 10.26 17.63
CA LEU A 246 -0.27 11.52 17.36
C LEU A 246 1.07 11.25 16.68
N ASP A 247 1.31 11.90 15.56
CA ASP A 247 2.53 11.74 14.76
C ASP A 247 2.90 10.27 14.43
N GLY A 248 1.90 9.39 14.31
CA GLY A 248 2.08 7.97 14.02
C GLY A 248 2.40 7.10 15.25
N GLU A 249 2.31 7.64 16.45
CA GLU A 249 2.51 6.91 17.71
C GLU A 249 1.22 6.87 18.53
N LEU A 250 1.02 5.76 19.27
CA LEU A 250 -0.09 5.62 20.20
C LEU A 250 0.18 6.47 21.44
N GLU A 251 -0.77 7.32 21.80
CA GLU A 251 -0.80 8.05 23.07
C GLU A 251 -2.02 7.66 23.89
N VAL A 252 -1.79 7.51 25.20
CA VAL A 252 -2.84 7.27 26.19
C VAL A 252 -3.07 8.54 26.98
N ASP A 253 -4.32 9.00 27.05
CA ASP A 253 -4.74 10.13 27.89
C ASP A 253 -4.79 9.68 29.37
N GLU A 254 -3.64 9.78 30.05
CA GLU A 254 -3.50 9.42 31.47
C GLU A 254 -4.41 10.28 32.36
N GLU A 255 -4.68 11.55 32.01
CA GLU A 255 -5.57 12.41 32.77
C GLU A 255 -7.02 11.90 32.74
N ALA A 256 -7.48 11.42 31.56
CA ALA A 256 -8.80 10.80 31.41
C ALA A 256 -8.90 9.49 32.21
N VAL A 257 -7.84 8.67 32.21
CA VAL A 257 -7.77 7.45 33.03
C VAL A 257 -7.84 7.80 34.52
N LEU A 258 -7.06 8.77 34.98
CA LEU A 258 -7.10 9.23 36.36
C LEU A 258 -8.48 9.77 36.76
N ASP A 259 -9.12 10.51 35.88
CA ASP A 259 -10.48 11.03 36.14
C ASP A 259 -11.53 9.93 36.21
N TYR A 260 -11.40 8.88 35.41
CA TYR A 260 -12.23 7.67 35.55
C TYR A 260 -12.01 7.03 36.93
N VAL A 261 -10.77 6.82 37.35
CA VAL A 261 -10.43 6.25 38.66
C VAL A 261 -10.96 7.11 39.83
N LYS A 262 -10.87 8.44 39.73
CA LYS A 262 -11.50 9.36 40.70
C LYS A 262 -13.02 9.19 40.73
N GLY A 263 -13.65 8.92 39.60
CA GLY A 263 -15.06 8.57 39.50
C GLY A 263 -15.41 7.30 40.30
N LEU A 264 -14.60 6.24 40.13
CA LEU A 264 -14.72 5.02 40.93
C LEU A 264 -14.57 5.32 42.43
N ALA A 265 -13.54 6.06 42.80
CA ALA A 265 -13.29 6.45 44.19
C ALA A 265 -14.47 7.25 44.78
N LYS A 266 -15.05 8.16 44.06
CA LYS A 266 -16.23 8.92 44.48
C LYS A 266 -17.45 8.02 44.73
N THR A 267 -17.64 7.01 43.93
CA THR A 267 -18.77 6.09 44.00
C THR A 267 -18.56 5.05 45.11
N TYR A 268 -17.41 4.40 45.15
CA TYR A 268 -17.18 3.17 45.94
C TYR A 268 -16.44 3.38 47.25
N ASN A 269 -15.76 4.52 47.48
CA ASN A 269 -15.15 4.78 48.77
C ASN A 269 -16.21 4.90 49.85
N THR A 270 -15.99 4.21 50.99
CA THR A 270 -16.85 4.27 52.18
C THR A 270 -16.16 4.98 53.34
N ALA A 271 -14.86 5.15 53.31
CA ALA A 271 -14.14 5.98 54.27
C ALA A 271 -14.65 7.43 54.26
N TYR A 272 -14.71 8.03 55.41
CA TYR A 272 -15.20 9.41 55.67
C TYR A 272 -16.67 9.65 55.30
N LYS A 273 -17.45 8.61 54.88
CA LYS A 273 -18.89 8.70 54.70
C LYS A 273 -19.64 8.46 56.01
N PRO A 274 -20.78 9.14 56.26
CA PRO A 274 -21.61 8.86 57.45
C PRO A 274 -22.03 7.41 57.50
N LYS A 275 -21.94 6.82 58.70
CA LYS A 275 -22.33 5.41 58.98
C LYS A 275 -23.41 5.38 60.01
N THR A 276 -24.51 4.68 59.77
CA THR A 276 -25.62 4.49 60.70
C THR A 276 -25.47 3.13 61.36
N LEU A 277 -25.43 3.10 62.66
CA LEU A 277 -25.29 1.95 63.51
C LEU A 277 -26.54 1.78 64.35
N LYS A 278 -27.09 0.58 64.36
CA LYS A 278 -28.16 0.19 65.31
C LYS A 278 -27.49 -0.22 66.61
N THR A 279 -27.67 0.58 67.67
CA THR A 279 -27.06 0.27 68.96
C THR A 279 -27.67 -1.00 69.61
N SER A 280 -26.92 -1.65 70.50
CA SER A 280 -27.36 -2.83 71.22
C SER A 280 -28.56 -2.55 72.16
N TYR A 281 -28.82 -1.31 72.50
CA TYR A 281 -29.91 -0.86 73.33
C TYR A 281 -31.09 -0.24 72.56
N GLY A 282 -31.06 -0.29 71.21
CA GLY A 282 -32.23 -0.03 70.35
C GLY A 282 -32.14 1.19 69.44
N PRO A 283 -31.72 2.40 69.89
CA PRO A 283 -31.64 3.57 69.01
C PRO A 283 -30.59 3.42 67.91
N GLU A 284 -30.84 4.03 66.74
CA GLU A 284 -29.86 4.19 65.67
C GLU A 284 -29.03 5.44 65.94
N VAL A 285 -27.72 5.34 65.69
CA VAL A 285 -26.76 6.44 65.80
C VAL A 285 -26.00 6.58 64.51
N THR A 286 -25.99 7.81 63.94
CA THR A 286 -25.21 8.13 62.75
C THR A 286 -23.87 8.73 63.17
N ILE A 287 -22.77 8.08 62.78
CA ILE A 287 -21.43 8.57 62.95
C ILE A 287 -21.06 9.34 61.68
N SER A 288 -20.97 10.66 61.80
CA SER A 288 -20.45 11.54 60.75
C SER A 288 -18.96 11.71 60.93
N ASN A 289 -18.16 11.75 59.85
CA ASN A 289 -16.73 11.95 59.85
C ASN A 289 -15.84 10.80 60.41
N GLY A 290 -16.30 9.57 60.44
CA GLY A 290 -15.45 8.41 60.73
C GLY A 290 -14.44 8.17 59.61
N ALA A 291 -13.17 7.96 59.93
CA ALA A 291 -12.13 7.69 58.92
C ALA A 291 -12.16 6.23 58.42
N TYR A 292 -12.87 5.34 59.09
CA TYR A 292 -12.94 3.90 58.75
C TYR A 292 -13.71 3.68 57.44
N GLY A 293 -13.25 2.75 56.63
CA GLY A 293 -13.91 2.35 55.38
C GLY A 293 -12.91 2.06 54.25
N TRP A 294 -13.44 1.66 53.15
CA TRP A 294 -12.69 1.42 51.90
C TRP A 294 -12.28 2.77 51.30
N LYS A 295 -11.03 2.87 50.86
CA LYS A 295 -10.51 4.05 50.17
C LYS A 295 -9.56 3.61 49.04
N ILE A 296 -9.94 3.86 47.82
CA ILE A 296 -9.11 3.61 46.65
C ILE A 296 -7.90 4.53 46.68
N ASP A 297 -6.74 3.99 46.36
CA ASP A 297 -5.52 4.73 46.06
C ASP A 297 -5.59 5.15 44.58
N THR A 298 -5.97 6.38 44.29
CA THR A 298 -6.23 6.83 42.94
C THR A 298 -5.00 6.85 42.06
N GLU A 299 -3.81 7.17 42.61
CA GLU A 299 -2.56 7.17 41.84
C GLU A 299 -2.07 5.71 41.60
N GLY A 300 -2.14 4.88 42.65
CA GLY A 300 -1.78 3.47 42.53
C GLY A 300 -2.71 2.69 41.59
N GLU A 301 -4.02 3.02 41.61
CA GLU A 301 -5.00 2.38 40.74
C GLU A 301 -4.88 2.84 39.29
N GLU A 302 -4.62 4.11 39.04
CA GLU A 302 -4.32 4.61 37.71
C GLU A 302 -3.14 3.87 37.08
N ALA A 303 -2.02 3.76 37.81
CA ALA A 303 -0.83 3.06 37.33
C ALA A 303 -1.13 1.56 37.02
N GLN A 304 -1.91 0.90 37.90
CA GLN A 304 -2.28 -0.50 37.70
C GLN A 304 -3.25 -0.67 36.53
N LEU A 305 -4.21 0.24 36.38
CA LEU A 305 -5.16 0.20 35.25
C LEU A 305 -4.43 0.39 33.92
N LEU A 306 -3.47 1.31 33.85
CA LEU A 306 -2.63 1.50 32.67
C LEU A 306 -1.82 0.24 32.32
N GLU A 307 -1.29 -0.50 33.31
CA GLU A 307 -0.64 -1.79 33.09
C GLU A 307 -1.63 -2.86 32.57
N ASP A 308 -2.80 -2.91 33.17
CA ASP A 308 -3.81 -3.91 32.79
C ASP A 308 -4.27 -3.71 31.34
N ILE A 309 -4.62 -2.48 30.94
CA ILE A 309 -5.07 -2.20 29.57
C ILE A 309 -3.95 -2.44 28.55
N LYS A 310 -2.71 -2.14 28.89
CA LYS A 310 -1.56 -2.40 28.02
C LYS A 310 -1.31 -3.89 27.80
N SER A 311 -1.74 -4.74 28.75
CA SER A 311 -1.51 -6.19 28.69
C SER A 311 -2.30 -6.91 27.60
N GLY A 312 -3.41 -6.33 27.12
CA GLY A 312 -4.33 -6.95 26.15
C GLY A 312 -5.15 -8.10 26.75
N LYS A 313 -5.32 -8.19 28.09
CA LYS A 313 -5.93 -9.33 28.77
C LYS A 313 -7.16 -8.94 29.57
N SER A 314 -8.04 -9.93 29.79
CA SER A 314 -9.13 -9.79 30.74
C SER A 314 -8.61 -10.04 32.17
N VAL A 315 -8.86 -9.08 33.06
CA VAL A 315 -8.46 -9.11 34.47
C VAL A 315 -9.70 -8.88 35.34
N GLU A 316 -9.87 -9.67 36.39
CA GLU A 316 -10.88 -9.46 37.41
C GLU A 316 -10.16 -9.28 38.75
N ARG A 317 -10.38 -8.14 39.41
CA ARG A 317 -9.67 -7.79 40.65
C ARG A 317 -10.39 -6.71 41.44
N GLU A 318 -10.04 -6.61 42.69
CA GLU A 318 -10.34 -5.40 43.48
C GLU A 318 -9.45 -4.21 43.03
N PRO A 319 -9.89 -2.97 43.23
CA PRO A 319 -9.04 -1.80 43.05
C PRO A 319 -7.85 -1.81 44.03
N VAL A 320 -6.83 -1.05 43.66
CA VAL A 320 -5.74 -0.76 44.60
C VAL A 320 -6.27 0.17 45.72
N TYR A 321 -6.22 -0.30 46.96
CA TYR A 321 -6.73 0.45 48.09
C TYR A 321 -5.58 1.09 48.92
N SER A 322 -5.72 2.36 49.27
CA SER A 322 -4.90 3.02 50.28
C SER A 322 -5.39 2.67 51.70
N GLN A 323 -6.64 2.25 51.83
CA GLN A 323 -7.25 1.77 53.06
C GLN A 323 -8.31 0.72 52.79
N THR A 324 -8.27 -0.39 53.51
CA THR A 324 -9.23 -1.48 53.43
C THR A 324 -10.17 -1.45 54.64
N ALA A 325 -11.32 -2.16 54.50
CA ALA A 325 -12.28 -2.35 55.56
C ALA A 325 -12.60 -3.86 55.75
N ASN A 326 -13.45 -4.18 56.67
CA ASN A 326 -13.71 -5.58 57.06
C ASN A 326 -14.70 -6.27 56.10
N SER A 327 -15.51 -5.52 55.37
CA SER A 327 -16.57 -6.09 54.55
C SER A 327 -16.93 -5.19 53.40
N HIS A 328 -17.33 -5.79 52.28
CA HIS A 328 -17.98 -5.12 51.13
C HIS A 328 -19.51 -5.20 51.19
N GLY A 329 -20.10 -5.84 52.23
CA GLY A 329 -21.53 -6.01 52.38
C GLY A 329 -22.29 -4.72 52.76
N GLU A 330 -23.45 -4.89 53.42
CA GLU A 330 -24.37 -3.80 53.77
C GLU A 330 -23.69 -2.65 54.55
N ASN A 331 -22.63 -3.03 55.32
CA ASN A 331 -21.76 -2.06 55.97
C ASN A 331 -20.31 -2.55 55.94
N ASP A 332 -19.37 -1.61 55.91
CA ASP A 332 -17.95 -1.89 55.79
C ASP A 332 -17.26 -2.39 57.06
N TYR A 333 -17.86 -2.21 58.24
CA TYR A 333 -17.38 -2.78 59.50
C TYR A 333 -17.85 -4.20 59.78
N GLY A 334 -18.76 -4.77 58.96
CA GLY A 334 -19.30 -6.10 59.13
C GLY A 334 -20.07 -6.21 60.45
N ASN A 335 -19.78 -7.30 61.17
CA ASN A 335 -20.42 -7.58 62.45
C ASN A 335 -19.51 -7.31 63.67
N SER A 336 -18.39 -6.62 63.46
CA SER A 336 -17.42 -6.39 64.52
C SER A 336 -17.30 -4.89 64.86
N TYR A 337 -17.80 -4.50 66.00
CA TYR A 337 -17.69 -3.12 66.49
C TYR A 337 -17.65 -3.09 68.03
N VAL A 338 -17.16 -1.99 68.59
CA VAL A 338 -17.18 -1.73 70.04
C VAL A 338 -18.13 -0.59 70.32
N GLU A 339 -19.11 -0.85 71.17
CA GLU A 339 -20.08 0.14 71.62
C GLU A 339 -19.81 0.50 73.07
N ILE A 340 -19.66 1.80 73.35
CA ILE A 340 -19.49 2.33 74.71
C ILE A 340 -20.64 3.30 75.01
N ASN A 341 -21.50 2.90 75.93
CA ASN A 341 -22.55 3.79 76.42
C ASN A 341 -22.06 4.58 77.60
N LEU A 342 -21.80 5.87 77.40
CA LEU A 342 -21.29 6.76 78.43
C LEU A 342 -22.35 7.14 79.48
N THR A 343 -23.61 7.02 79.17
CA THR A 343 -24.70 7.33 80.09
C THR A 343 -24.91 6.23 81.11
N SER A 344 -24.87 4.96 80.68
CA SER A 344 -24.99 3.79 81.56
C SER A 344 -23.66 3.28 82.14
N VAL A 345 -22.53 3.86 81.68
CA VAL A 345 -21.16 3.40 82.00
C VAL A 345 -20.95 1.92 81.69
N SER A 346 -21.63 1.45 80.59
CA SER A 346 -21.52 0.07 80.11
C SER A 346 -20.87 0.05 78.75
N TYR A 347 -20.11 -1.02 78.43
CA TYR A 347 -19.63 -1.27 77.08
C TYR A 347 -20.03 -2.67 76.63
N THR A 348 -20.26 -2.78 75.32
CA THR A 348 -20.54 -4.06 74.65
C THR A 348 -19.52 -4.24 73.55
N HIS A 349 -18.79 -5.34 73.59
CA HIS A 349 -17.88 -5.77 72.54
C HIS A 349 -18.47 -6.95 71.81
N LEU A 350 -18.84 -6.76 70.56
CA LEU A 350 -19.35 -7.83 69.70
C LEU A 350 -18.22 -8.22 68.73
N THR A 351 -17.74 -9.45 68.86
CA THR A 351 -16.86 -10.12 67.92
C THR A 351 -17.50 -11.44 67.52
N LEU A 352 -17.56 -11.70 66.22
CA LEU A 352 -17.86 -13.05 65.78
C LEU A 352 -16.61 -13.91 65.94
N PRO A 353 -16.72 -15.17 66.36
CA PRO A 353 -15.58 -16.07 66.38
C PRO A 353 -15.08 -16.25 64.94
N THR A 354 -13.80 -16.02 64.75
CA THR A 354 -13.12 -16.39 63.51
C THR A 354 -13.18 -17.90 63.38
N ILE A 355 -13.84 -18.43 62.35
CA ILE A 355 -13.86 -19.85 61.98
C ILE A 355 -12.58 -20.19 61.25
#